data_4bf83d135f33433ca4178566e871a845
#
_entry.id   4bf83d135f33433ca4178566e871a845
#
_cell.length_a   1.000
_cell.length_b   1.000
_cell.length_c   1.000
_cell.angle_alpha   90.00
_cell.angle_beta   90.00
_cell.angle_gamma   90.00
#
_symmetry.space_group_name_H-M   'P 1'
#
loop_
_entity.id
_entity.type
_entity.pdbx_description
1 polymer ?
#
loop_
_entity_poly.entity_id
_entity_poly.type
_entity_poly.pdbx_seq_one_letter_code
_entity_poly.pdbx_strand_id
1 'polypeptide(L)'
;MKFIGSALVLAFSLTSQGSPPTAKTHYPAMAPLSQYLMPRDAEISLARSAAPKSVSDDAEILVLTESGFQTAVKGTNGFVCMVARSWSADYDDPDFWDPRLHAPICYNARAVRSQVSATIKRTQAAMAGGSRAQVQAAIDAAIKSGELHTAEAGSMAYMLSKEAYLSNRVRHWRPHLMFFTPETDPKSWGAGLPGSPILGIKYPEEHLTVFLIPVGRWSDGTPSVSEEHQ
;
A
#
# COMPACT_ATOMS: atom_id res chain seq x y z
N MET A 1 -47.21 -52.13 -44.98
CA MET A 1 -46.89 -50.65 -44.97
C MET A 1 -46.22 -50.36 -43.63
N LYS A 2 -44.88 -50.11 -43.65
CA LYS A 2 -44.09 -49.78 -42.43
C LYS A 2 -43.78 -48.29 -42.52
N PHE A 3 -44.22 -47.50 -41.53
CA PHE A 3 -43.82 -46.13 -41.32
C PHE A 3 -42.62 -46.08 -40.42
N ILE A 4 -41.51 -45.51 -40.94
CA ILE A 4 -40.28 -45.24 -40.19
C ILE A 4 -40.37 -43.78 -39.77
N GLY A 5 -40.48 -43.52 -38.47
CA GLY A 5 -40.43 -42.17 -37.92
C GLY A 5 -38.99 -41.79 -37.61
N SER A 6 -38.45 -40.76 -38.28
CA SER A 6 -37.16 -40.18 -37.99
C SER A 6 -37.31 -39.19 -36.83
N ALA A 7 -36.61 -39.43 -35.74
CA ALA A 7 -36.50 -38.48 -34.64
C ALA A 7 -35.32 -37.53 -34.88
N LEU A 8 -35.63 -36.25 -34.98
CA LEU A 8 -34.63 -35.17 -35.12
C LEU A 8 -34.13 -34.75 -33.72
N VAL A 9 -32.88 -35.08 -33.41
CA VAL A 9 -32.23 -34.64 -32.17
C VAL A 9 -31.64 -33.26 -32.41
N LEU A 10 -32.20 -32.21 -31.83
CA LEU A 10 -31.60 -30.87 -31.80
C LEU A 10 -30.54 -30.84 -30.69
N ALA A 11 -29.29 -30.78 -31.05
CA ALA A 11 -28.19 -30.52 -30.13
C ALA A 11 -28.09 -29.00 -29.83
N PHE A 12 -28.47 -28.60 -28.63
CA PHE A 12 -28.20 -27.23 -28.12
C PHE A 12 -26.74 -27.12 -27.72
N SER A 13 -25.96 -26.41 -28.53
CA SER A 13 -24.59 -26.01 -28.18
C SER A 13 -24.66 -24.85 -27.18
N LEU A 14 -24.36 -25.12 -25.91
CA LEU A 14 -24.11 -24.08 -24.90
C LEU A 14 -22.76 -23.40 -25.20
N THR A 15 -22.82 -22.25 -25.85
CA THR A 15 -21.66 -21.35 -25.95
C THR A 15 -21.43 -20.72 -24.57
N SER A 16 -20.39 -21.20 -23.88
CA SER A 16 -19.85 -20.55 -22.68
C SER A 16 -19.34 -19.15 -23.06
N GLN A 17 -20.10 -18.12 -22.75
CA GLN A 17 -19.65 -16.74 -22.86
C GLN A 17 -18.66 -16.49 -21.72
N GLY A 18 -17.37 -16.60 -22.04
CA GLY A 18 -16.32 -16.12 -21.12
C GLY A 18 -16.57 -14.65 -20.84
N SER A 19 -16.64 -14.28 -19.56
CA SER A 19 -16.72 -12.88 -19.12
C SER A 19 -15.57 -12.09 -19.78
N PRO A 20 -15.84 -10.90 -20.34
CA PRO A 20 -14.79 -10.09 -20.94
C PRO A 20 -13.75 -9.76 -19.87
N PRO A 21 -12.44 -9.72 -20.24
CA PRO A 21 -11.41 -9.30 -19.30
C PRO A 21 -11.76 -7.89 -18.83
N THR A 22 -11.87 -7.70 -17.50
CA THR A 22 -12.07 -6.39 -16.88
C THR A 22 -10.96 -5.47 -17.36
N ALA A 23 -11.29 -4.50 -18.18
CA ALA A 23 -10.35 -3.49 -18.65
C ALA A 23 -9.71 -2.85 -17.39
N LYS A 24 -8.36 -2.83 -17.33
CA LYS A 24 -7.63 -2.17 -16.25
C LYS A 24 -8.02 -0.70 -16.29
N THR A 25 -8.78 -0.25 -15.29
CA THR A 25 -9.19 1.15 -15.19
C THR A 25 -7.93 1.95 -14.87
N HIS A 26 -7.48 2.73 -15.84
CA HIS A 26 -6.38 3.66 -15.65
C HIS A 26 -6.93 5.01 -15.20
N TYR A 27 -6.44 5.54 -14.09
CA TYR A 27 -6.81 6.85 -13.57
C TYR A 27 -5.76 7.89 -13.97
N PRO A 28 -6.03 8.78 -14.95
CA PRO A 28 -5.05 9.79 -15.39
C PRO A 28 -4.89 10.94 -14.39
N ALA A 29 -5.86 11.11 -13.48
CA ALA A 29 -5.87 12.10 -12.40
C ALA A 29 -6.60 11.51 -11.19
N MET A 30 -6.54 12.23 -10.06
CA MET A 30 -7.26 11.86 -8.84
C MET A 30 -8.76 11.74 -9.13
N ALA A 31 -9.35 10.60 -8.76
CA ALA A 31 -10.79 10.40 -8.76
C ALA A 31 -11.47 11.30 -7.69
N PRO A 32 -12.80 11.47 -7.70
CA PRO A 32 -13.49 12.14 -6.60
C PRO A 32 -13.08 11.58 -5.24
N LEU A 33 -12.80 12.46 -4.27
CA LEU A 33 -12.28 12.09 -2.94
C LEU A 33 -13.12 11.00 -2.26
N SER A 34 -14.43 11.02 -2.45
CA SER A 34 -15.35 10.02 -1.90
C SER A 34 -15.02 8.57 -2.27
N GLN A 35 -14.30 8.35 -3.38
CA GLN A 35 -13.86 7.01 -3.79
C GLN A 35 -12.64 6.49 -2.97
N TYR A 36 -11.92 7.39 -2.30
CA TYR A 36 -10.79 7.05 -1.44
C TYR A 36 -11.17 6.94 0.04
N LEU A 37 -12.35 7.47 0.41
CA LEU A 37 -12.82 7.40 1.79
C LEU A 37 -13.36 6.00 2.12
N MET A 38 -13.08 5.56 3.32
CA MET A 38 -13.58 4.30 3.86
C MET A 38 -14.51 4.58 5.05
N PRO A 39 -15.47 3.68 5.35
CA PRO A 39 -16.15 3.72 6.64
C PRO A 39 -15.12 3.71 7.78
N ARG A 40 -15.26 4.63 8.73
CA ARG A 40 -14.27 4.89 9.79
C ARG A 40 -13.80 3.62 10.51
N ASP A 41 -14.71 2.77 10.92
CA ASP A 41 -14.37 1.57 11.69
C ASP A 41 -13.69 0.50 10.81
N ALA A 42 -14.04 0.43 9.52
CA ALA A 42 -13.35 -0.42 8.55
C ALA A 42 -11.91 0.05 8.31
N GLU A 43 -11.68 1.37 8.21
CA GLU A 43 -10.33 1.91 8.05
C GLU A 43 -9.48 1.71 9.30
N ILE A 44 -10.04 1.88 10.51
CA ILE A 44 -9.36 1.58 11.78
C ILE A 44 -8.94 0.10 11.82
N SER A 45 -9.85 -0.82 11.47
CA SER A 45 -9.56 -2.24 11.45
C SER A 45 -8.44 -2.59 10.46
N LEU A 46 -8.52 -2.03 9.25
CA LEU A 46 -7.53 -2.24 8.21
C LEU A 46 -6.16 -1.64 8.60
N ALA A 47 -6.12 -0.45 9.19
CA ALA A 47 -4.88 0.15 9.68
C ALA A 47 -4.20 -0.73 10.75
N ARG A 48 -4.96 -1.26 11.70
CA ARG A 48 -4.45 -2.17 12.74
C ARG A 48 -3.90 -3.47 12.18
N SER A 49 -4.46 -3.96 11.09
CA SER A 49 -3.99 -5.20 10.44
C SER A 49 -2.57 -5.10 9.86
N ALA A 50 -1.99 -3.90 9.80
CA ALA A 50 -0.62 -3.68 9.32
C ALA A 50 0.45 -4.28 10.23
N ALA A 51 0.20 -4.45 11.53
CA ALA A 51 1.18 -4.91 12.52
C ALA A 51 0.56 -5.96 13.45
N PRO A 52 1.38 -6.75 14.18
CA PRO A 52 0.86 -7.64 15.20
C PRO A 52 0.06 -6.90 16.28
N LYS A 53 -0.94 -7.55 16.88
CA LYS A 53 -1.80 -6.95 17.91
C LYS A 53 -1.01 -6.33 19.07
N SER A 54 0.09 -6.95 19.47
CA SER A 54 1.01 -6.41 20.49
C SER A 54 1.61 -5.03 20.16
N VAL A 55 1.53 -4.61 18.90
CA VAL A 55 1.94 -3.29 18.42
C VAL A 55 0.72 -2.43 18.11
N SER A 56 -0.25 -2.95 17.34
CA SER A 56 -1.35 -2.17 16.78
C SER A 56 -2.47 -1.87 17.77
N ASP A 57 -2.61 -2.64 18.87
CA ASP A 57 -3.68 -2.41 19.84
C ASP A 57 -3.49 -1.08 20.60
N ASP A 58 -2.23 -0.70 20.90
CA ASP A 58 -1.87 0.53 21.60
C ASP A 58 -1.34 1.63 20.67
N ALA A 59 -1.38 1.42 19.34
CA ALA A 59 -0.93 2.40 18.36
C ALA A 59 -1.96 3.52 18.16
N GLU A 60 -1.47 4.72 17.82
CA GLU A 60 -2.33 5.77 17.28
C GLU A 60 -2.84 5.34 15.90
N ILE A 61 -4.13 5.58 15.63
CA ILE A 61 -4.72 5.27 14.33
C ILE A 61 -5.15 6.57 13.65
N LEU A 62 -4.61 6.79 12.45
CA LEU A 62 -5.06 7.86 11.57
C LEU A 62 -6.02 7.28 10.51
N VAL A 63 -7.10 8.01 10.25
CA VAL A 63 -8.06 7.71 9.17
C VAL A 63 -8.15 8.89 8.21
N LEU A 64 -8.38 8.61 6.93
CA LEU A 64 -8.59 9.64 5.92
C LEU A 64 -10.03 10.19 6.01
N THR A 65 -10.13 11.50 6.08
CA THR A 65 -11.39 12.25 6.09
C THR A 65 -11.44 13.26 4.94
N GLU A 66 -12.54 13.97 4.80
CA GLU A 66 -12.65 15.07 3.82
C GLU A 66 -11.65 16.21 4.07
N SER A 67 -11.07 16.30 5.26
CA SER A 67 -10.05 17.29 5.62
C SER A 67 -8.63 16.73 5.73
N GLY A 68 -8.38 15.53 5.23
CA GLY A 68 -7.11 14.82 5.34
C GLY A 68 -7.08 13.78 6.46
N PHE A 69 -5.89 13.27 6.78
CA PHE A 69 -5.74 12.31 7.86
C PHE A 69 -6.02 12.94 9.22
N GLN A 70 -6.83 12.25 10.04
CA GLN A 70 -7.22 12.66 11.38
C GLN A 70 -7.02 11.50 12.37
N THR A 71 -6.66 11.83 13.61
CA THR A 71 -6.56 10.84 14.69
C THR A 71 -7.94 10.28 15.01
N ALA A 72 -8.14 9.00 14.73
CA ALA A 72 -9.35 8.27 15.07
C ALA A 72 -9.24 7.59 16.45
N VAL A 73 -8.04 7.10 16.79
CA VAL A 73 -7.73 6.46 18.07
C VAL A 73 -6.39 7.02 18.55
N LYS A 74 -6.33 7.48 19.80
CA LYS A 74 -5.07 7.90 20.42
C LYS A 74 -4.25 6.67 20.80
N GLY A 75 -2.94 6.71 20.54
CA GLY A 75 -2.00 5.67 20.91
C GLY A 75 -1.22 5.98 22.19
N THR A 76 -0.59 4.97 22.74
CA THR A 76 0.24 5.08 23.96
C THR A 76 1.66 4.52 23.78
N ASN A 77 1.93 3.76 22.71
CA ASN A 77 3.21 3.10 22.46
C ASN A 77 4.11 3.81 21.45
N GLY A 78 3.69 4.98 20.93
CA GLY A 78 4.43 5.77 19.96
C GLY A 78 4.36 5.25 18.53
N PHE A 79 3.67 4.14 18.26
CA PHE A 79 3.38 3.71 16.89
C PHE A 79 2.19 4.48 16.31
N VAL A 80 2.23 4.72 15.00
CA VAL A 80 1.14 5.30 14.23
C VAL A 80 0.80 4.37 13.07
N CYS A 81 -0.43 3.86 13.06
CA CYS A 81 -0.93 3.03 11.97
C CYS A 81 -1.98 3.80 11.15
N MET A 82 -1.95 3.59 9.84
CA MET A 82 -2.85 4.25 8.89
C MET A 82 -3.02 3.40 7.64
N VAL A 83 -3.99 3.75 6.81
CA VAL A 83 -4.14 3.18 5.46
C VAL A 83 -3.68 4.23 4.46
N ALA A 84 -2.44 4.09 3.95
CA ALA A 84 -1.95 4.96 2.90
C ALA A 84 -2.72 4.73 1.59
N ARG A 85 -2.86 5.77 0.78
CA ARG A 85 -3.57 5.74 -0.50
C ARG A 85 -2.57 5.66 -1.66
N SER A 86 -3.07 5.46 -2.85
CA SER A 86 -2.28 5.27 -4.07
C SER A 86 -1.25 6.38 -4.33
N TRP A 87 -1.51 7.62 -3.94
CA TRP A 87 -0.54 8.74 -4.05
C TRP A 87 0.65 8.65 -3.09
N SER A 88 0.73 7.59 -2.27
CA SER A 88 1.93 7.26 -1.48
C SER A 88 2.88 6.32 -2.23
N ALA A 89 2.50 5.82 -3.41
CA ALA A 89 3.36 5.04 -4.30
C ALA A 89 4.40 5.92 -5.03
N ASP A 90 5.23 5.27 -5.84
CA ASP A 90 6.19 5.96 -6.70
C ASP A 90 5.47 6.93 -7.65
N TYR A 91 6.08 8.09 -7.92
CA TYR A 91 5.43 9.12 -8.74
C TYR A 91 5.19 8.70 -10.19
N ASP A 92 5.89 7.70 -10.70
CA ASP A 92 5.71 7.12 -12.02
C ASP A 92 4.82 5.86 -12.01
N ASP A 93 4.34 5.41 -10.84
CA ASP A 93 3.47 4.24 -10.75
C ASP A 93 2.18 4.47 -11.56
N PRO A 94 1.82 3.55 -12.49
CA PRO A 94 0.59 3.67 -13.28
C PRO A 94 -0.67 3.70 -12.41
N ASP A 95 -0.63 3.11 -11.22
CA ASP A 95 -1.75 3.03 -10.28
C ASP A 95 -1.79 4.22 -9.28
N PHE A 96 -0.97 5.26 -9.45
CA PHE A 96 -0.81 6.40 -8.54
C PHE A 96 -2.14 7.09 -8.15
N TRP A 97 -3.15 7.07 -9.00
CA TRP A 97 -4.46 7.64 -8.74
C TRP A 97 -5.58 6.60 -8.57
N ASP A 98 -5.23 5.31 -8.39
CA ASP A 98 -6.26 4.27 -8.24
C ASP A 98 -6.85 4.28 -6.83
N PRO A 99 -8.16 4.63 -6.66
CA PRO A 99 -8.79 4.72 -5.36
C PRO A 99 -8.93 3.37 -4.64
N ARG A 100 -8.73 2.25 -5.33
CA ARG A 100 -8.80 0.90 -4.75
C ARG A 100 -7.53 0.53 -3.97
N LEU A 101 -6.44 1.26 -4.18
CA LEU A 101 -5.20 0.98 -3.47
C LEU A 101 -5.31 1.40 -2.01
N HIS A 102 -5.16 0.41 -1.14
CA HIS A 102 -5.18 0.54 0.31
C HIS A 102 -3.94 -0.14 0.87
N ALA A 103 -3.03 0.65 1.38
CA ALA A 103 -1.76 0.21 1.94
C ALA A 103 -1.76 0.40 3.47
N PRO A 104 -2.28 -0.57 4.25
CA PRO A 104 -2.18 -0.52 5.70
C PRO A 104 -0.72 -0.62 6.12
N ILE A 105 -0.28 0.36 6.89
CA ILE A 105 1.10 0.51 7.34
C ILE A 105 1.13 1.04 8.77
N CYS A 106 2.07 0.54 9.58
CA CYS A 106 2.22 0.93 10.97
C CYS A 106 3.67 1.36 11.24
N TYR A 107 3.87 2.64 11.44
CA TYR A 107 5.17 3.28 11.61
C TYR A 107 5.58 3.33 13.08
N ASN A 108 6.86 3.11 13.39
CA ASN A 108 7.38 3.34 14.72
C ASN A 108 7.59 4.84 15.00
N ALA A 109 7.81 5.22 16.25
CA ALA A 109 7.95 6.60 16.70
C ALA A 109 9.01 7.41 15.91
N ARG A 110 10.08 6.76 15.45
CA ARG A 110 11.14 7.41 14.66
C ARG A 110 10.69 7.75 13.25
N ALA A 111 9.92 6.84 12.63
CA ALA A 111 9.39 7.06 11.29
C ALA A 111 8.21 8.05 11.25
N VAL A 112 7.57 8.35 12.38
CA VAL A 112 6.44 9.29 12.44
C VAL A 112 6.86 10.68 11.94
N ARG A 113 8.00 11.20 12.41
CA ARG A 113 8.45 12.56 12.05
C ARG A 113 8.85 12.72 10.58
N SER A 114 9.24 11.65 9.92
CA SER A 114 9.60 11.67 8.49
C SER A 114 8.47 11.09 7.63
N GLN A 115 8.17 9.81 7.77
CA GLN A 115 7.32 9.08 6.83
C GLN A 115 5.83 9.38 6.99
N VAL A 116 5.31 9.49 8.23
CA VAL A 116 3.91 9.88 8.44
C VAL A 116 3.71 11.33 8.00
N SER A 117 4.64 12.24 8.34
CA SER A 117 4.58 13.63 7.93
C SER A 117 4.61 13.77 6.39
N ALA A 118 5.47 13.02 5.70
CA ALA A 118 5.52 12.99 4.24
C ALA A 118 4.21 12.46 3.62
N THR A 119 3.64 11.38 4.19
CA THR A 119 2.36 10.83 3.73
C THR A 119 1.21 11.83 3.91
N ILE A 120 1.16 12.55 5.02
CA ILE A 120 0.18 13.62 5.25
C ILE A 120 0.36 14.75 4.23
N LYS A 121 1.59 15.18 3.99
CA LYS A 121 1.91 16.24 3.02
C LYS A 121 1.51 15.85 1.58
N ARG A 122 1.84 14.63 1.15
CA ARG A 122 1.39 14.07 -0.15
C ARG A 122 -0.13 14.08 -0.26
N THR A 123 -0.82 13.67 0.81
CA THR A 123 -2.28 13.65 0.88
C THR A 123 -2.86 15.06 0.73
N GLN A 124 -2.31 16.05 1.43
CA GLN A 124 -2.74 17.44 1.32
C GLN A 124 -2.59 17.97 -0.12
N ALA A 125 -1.44 17.70 -0.76
CA ALA A 125 -1.20 18.13 -2.14
C ALA A 125 -2.14 17.42 -3.14
N ALA A 126 -2.40 16.13 -2.96
CA ALA A 126 -3.34 15.37 -3.79
C ALA A 126 -4.76 15.90 -3.65
N MET A 127 -5.24 16.08 -2.41
CA MET A 127 -6.59 16.57 -2.10
C MET A 127 -6.81 18.01 -2.55
N ALA A 128 -5.75 18.82 -2.67
CA ALA A 128 -5.80 20.15 -3.28
C ALA A 128 -5.94 20.12 -4.82
N GLY A 129 -6.05 18.93 -5.42
CA GLY A 129 -6.16 18.76 -6.87
C GLY A 129 -4.83 18.80 -7.62
N GLY A 130 -3.72 18.62 -6.91
CA GLY A 130 -2.39 18.60 -7.52
C GLY A 130 -2.18 17.43 -8.46
N SER A 131 -1.51 17.67 -9.59
CA SER A 131 -0.98 16.61 -10.45
C SER A 131 0.15 15.86 -9.74
N ARG A 132 0.57 14.69 -10.27
CA ARG A 132 1.71 13.92 -9.75
C ARG A 132 2.96 14.80 -9.55
N ALA A 133 3.29 15.60 -10.55
CA ALA A 133 4.42 16.51 -10.50
C ALA A 133 4.27 17.58 -9.40
N GLN A 134 3.06 18.05 -9.16
CA GLN A 134 2.80 19.02 -8.07
C GLN A 134 2.86 18.37 -6.69
N VAL A 135 2.40 17.11 -6.55
CA VAL A 135 2.56 16.34 -5.31
C VAL A 135 4.05 16.13 -5.03
N GLN A 136 4.84 15.72 -6.02
CA GLN A 136 6.29 15.58 -5.89
C GLN A 136 6.95 16.91 -5.51
N ALA A 137 6.66 18.00 -6.24
CA ALA A 137 7.22 19.30 -5.96
C ALA A 137 6.88 19.83 -4.54
N ALA A 138 5.70 19.47 -4.00
CA ALA A 138 5.34 19.83 -2.63
C ALA A 138 6.22 19.11 -1.60
N ILE A 139 6.58 17.85 -1.83
CA ILE A 139 7.51 17.09 -0.98
C ILE A 139 8.92 17.67 -1.09
N ASP A 140 9.41 17.89 -2.30
CA ASP A 140 10.75 18.50 -2.54
C ASP A 140 10.89 19.85 -1.82
N ALA A 141 9.86 20.69 -1.92
CA ALA A 141 9.84 22.00 -1.26
C ALA A 141 9.86 21.87 0.27
N ALA A 142 9.09 20.92 0.81
CA ALA A 142 9.00 20.68 2.25
C ALA A 142 10.32 20.11 2.82
N ILE A 143 11.03 19.26 2.07
CA ILE A 143 12.36 18.77 2.44
C ILE A 143 13.37 19.92 2.41
N LYS A 144 13.38 20.71 1.34
CA LYS A 144 14.31 21.84 1.18
C LYS A 144 14.12 22.94 2.23
N SER A 145 12.89 23.15 2.67
CA SER A 145 12.57 24.13 3.73
C SER A 145 12.83 23.59 5.15
N GLY A 146 13.09 22.30 5.32
CA GLY A 146 13.18 21.64 6.63
C GLY A 146 11.84 21.39 7.32
N GLU A 147 10.71 21.57 6.63
CA GLU A 147 9.39 21.19 7.12
C GLU A 147 9.26 19.67 7.29
N LEU A 148 9.82 18.91 6.34
CA LEU A 148 9.94 17.46 6.45
C LEU A 148 11.36 17.07 6.90
N HIS A 149 11.42 16.19 7.88
CA HIS A 149 12.67 15.63 8.36
C HIS A 149 13.12 14.44 7.51
N THR A 150 14.42 14.28 7.33
CA THR A 150 14.99 13.05 6.77
C THR A 150 14.76 11.87 7.71
N ALA A 151 14.81 10.65 7.17
CA ALA A 151 14.67 9.45 7.97
C ALA A 151 15.75 9.35 9.06
N GLU A 152 15.34 9.04 10.27
CA GLU A 152 16.24 8.83 11.41
C GLU A 152 16.69 7.36 11.47
N ALA A 153 17.86 7.13 12.06
CA ALA A 153 18.34 5.77 12.32
C ALA A 153 17.33 4.98 13.14
N GLY A 154 16.95 3.79 12.66
CA GLY A 154 15.95 2.94 13.29
C GLY A 154 14.50 3.29 12.92
N SER A 155 14.28 4.18 11.95
CA SER A 155 12.95 4.40 11.36
C SER A 155 12.49 3.14 10.63
N MET A 156 11.30 2.62 10.97
CA MET A 156 10.75 1.42 10.36
C MET A 156 9.23 1.41 10.35
N ALA A 157 8.66 0.55 9.50
CA ALA A 157 7.24 0.26 9.50
C ALA A 157 6.95 -1.22 9.27
N TYR A 158 5.77 -1.64 9.72
CA TYR A 158 5.16 -2.92 9.43
C TYR A 158 4.19 -2.80 8.26
N MET A 159 4.23 -3.76 7.33
CA MET A 159 3.24 -3.98 6.28
C MET A 159 2.89 -5.47 6.22
N LEU A 160 2.15 -5.94 7.23
CA LEU A 160 1.87 -7.37 7.44
C LEU A 160 0.40 -7.74 7.20
N SER A 161 -0.38 -6.88 6.54
CA SER A 161 -1.80 -7.12 6.32
C SER A 161 -2.06 -8.05 5.15
N LYS A 162 -2.92 -9.06 5.33
CA LYS A 162 -3.50 -9.87 4.26
C LYS A 162 -4.50 -9.11 3.39
N GLU A 163 -5.07 -8.04 3.93
CA GLU A 163 -6.15 -7.26 3.33
C GLU A 163 -5.62 -6.08 2.50
N ALA A 164 -4.29 -5.92 2.43
CA ALA A 164 -3.66 -4.88 1.65
C ALA A 164 -3.99 -5.05 0.16
N TYR A 165 -4.25 -3.94 -0.54
CA TYR A 165 -4.34 -3.90 -1.99
C TYR A 165 -3.35 -2.86 -2.50
N LEU A 166 -2.15 -3.29 -2.89
CA LEU A 166 -1.01 -2.42 -3.14
C LEU A 166 -0.80 -2.12 -4.62
N SER A 167 -1.30 -2.95 -5.53
CA SER A 167 -1.27 -2.69 -6.97
C SER A 167 -2.24 -3.59 -7.73
N ASN A 168 -2.60 -3.17 -8.93
CA ASN A 168 -3.40 -3.96 -9.87
C ASN A 168 -2.65 -5.17 -10.44
N ARG A 169 -1.31 -5.24 -10.27
CA ARG A 169 -0.48 -6.34 -10.78
C ARG A 169 -0.42 -7.51 -9.83
N VAL A 170 -0.24 -7.23 -8.51
CA VAL A 170 0.04 -8.26 -7.51
C VAL A 170 -0.90 -8.22 -6.30
N ARG A 171 -1.91 -7.39 -6.33
CA ARG A 171 -2.86 -7.14 -5.23
C ARG A 171 -2.16 -6.82 -3.90
N HIS A 172 -1.64 -7.82 -3.21
CA HIS A 172 -0.84 -7.65 -1.99
C HIS A 172 0.55 -8.28 -2.19
N TRP A 173 1.54 -7.70 -1.57
CA TRP A 173 2.88 -8.26 -1.48
C TRP A 173 2.94 -9.22 -0.29
N ARG A 174 4.02 -10.01 -0.23
CA ARG A 174 4.36 -10.77 0.98
C ARG A 174 4.45 -9.81 2.17
N PRO A 175 4.11 -10.27 3.40
CA PRO A 175 4.29 -9.45 4.58
C PRO A 175 5.76 -9.08 4.71
N HIS A 176 6.03 -7.81 4.99
CA HIS A 176 7.39 -7.29 5.03
C HIS A 176 7.51 -6.16 6.05
N LEU A 177 8.75 -5.94 6.49
CA LEU A 177 9.15 -4.76 7.23
C LEU A 177 9.79 -3.78 6.25
N MET A 178 9.58 -2.50 6.50
CA MET A 178 10.26 -1.42 5.80
C MET A 178 11.21 -0.72 6.78
N PHE A 179 12.45 -0.48 6.34
CA PHE A 179 13.40 0.37 7.04
C PHE A 179 13.70 1.58 6.18
N PHE A 180 13.64 2.74 6.80
CA PHE A 180 13.86 4.03 6.15
C PHE A 180 15.20 4.58 6.61
N THR A 181 16.08 4.90 5.65
CA THR A 181 17.40 5.47 5.94
C THR A 181 17.60 6.73 5.12
N PRO A 182 18.44 7.69 5.57
CA PRO A 182 18.98 8.69 4.66
C PRO A 182 19.57 8.00 3.43
N GLU A 183 19.78 8.73 2.35
CA GLU A 183 20.28 8.17 1.09
C GLU A 183 21.49 7.26 1.34
N THR A 184 21.30 5.97 1.11
CA THR A 184 22.25 4.89 1.41
C THR A 184 22.39 4.00 0.18
N ASP A 185 23.60 3.48 -0.09
CA ASP A 185 23.76 2.45 -1.12
C ASP A 185 23.05 1.17 -0.70
N PRO A 186 22.04 0.68 -1.45
CA PRO A 186 21.33 -0.56 -1.11
C PRO A 186 22.24 -1.78 -0.93
N LYS A 187 23.35 -1.84 -1.66
CA LYS A 187 24.32 -2.95 -1.55
C LYS A 187 24.99 -3.02 -0.19
N SER A 188 25.10 -1.90 0.55
CA SER A 188 25.66 -1.89 1.90
C SER A 188 24.84 -2.69 2.90
N TRP A 189 23.54 -2.94 2.60
CA TRP A 189 22.65 -3.82 3.35
C TRP A 189 22.50 -5.19 2.70
N GLY A 190 23.28 -5.48 1.63
CA GLY A 190 23.16 -6.71 0.87
C GLY A 190 21.97 -6.75 -0.09
N ALA A 191 21.25 -5.66 -0.30
CA ALA A 191 20.12 -5.62 -1.22
C ALA A 191 20.56 -5.88 -2.66
N GLY A 192 19.81 -6.76 -3.35
CA GLY A 192 20.10 -7.14 -4.73
C GLY A 192 21.31 -8.06 -4.91
N LEU A 193 21.94 -8.54 -3.83
CA LEU A 193 22.96 -9.56 -3.90
C LEU A 193 22.33 -10.97 -4.07
N PRO A 194 23.02 -11.92 -4.74
CA PRO A 194 22.52 -13.28 -4.89
C PRO A 194 22.14 -13.91 -3.55
N GLY A 195 20.90 -14.42 -3.45
CA GLY A 195 20.38 -15.05 -2.24
C GLY A 195 19.93 -14.08 -1.13
N SER A 196 20.11 -12.78 -1.29
CA SER A 196 19.61 -11.80 -0.31
C SER A 196 18.09 -11.67 -0.41
N PRO A 197 17.36 -11.74 0.72
CA PRO A 197 15.92 -11.46 0.75
C PRO A 197 15.63 -9.94 0.75
N ILE A 198 16.65 -9.10 0.90
CA ILE A 198 16.47 -7.65 1.08
C ILE A 198 16.30 -6.99 -0.29
N LEU A 199 15.23 -6.21 -0.42
CA LEU A 199 15.02 -5.28 -1.54
C LEU A 199 15.38 -3.88 -1.07
N GLY A 200 16.08 -3.12 -1.90
CA GLY A 200 16.44 -1.73 -1.61
C GLY A 200 15.98 -0.82 -2.73
N ILE A 201 15.24 0.22 -2.39
CA ILE A 201 14.68 1.20 -3.34
C ILE A 201 15.22 2.57 -2.95
N LYS A 202 15.79 3.29 -3.91
CA LYS A 202 16.28 4.65 -3.72
C LYS A 202 15.25 5.66 -4.19
N TYR A 203 15.04 6.69 -3.39
CA TYR A 203 14.24 7.87 -3.70
C TYR A 203 15.17 9.12 -3.60
N PRO A 204 15.98 9.40 -4.64
CA PRO A 204 16.98 10.46 -4.59
C PRO A 204 16.36 11.83 -4.31
N GLU A 205 15.19 12.11 -4.88
CA GLU A 205 14.42 13.34 -4.69
C GLU A 205 13.95 13.54 -3.25
N GLU A 206 13.83 12.48 -2.48
CA GLU A 206 13.45 12.51 -1.06
C GLU A 206 14.63 12.27 -0.12
N HIS A 207 15.85 12.15 -0.66
CA HIS A 207 17.08 11.80 0.08
C HIS A 207 16.88 10.54 0.95
N LEU A 208 16.18 9.55 0.41
CA LEU A 208 15.71 8.38 1.13
C LEU A 208 16.11 7.07 0.43
N THR A 209 16.49 6.09 1.21
CA THR A 209 16.54 4.69 0.78
C THR A 209 15.61 3.86 1.65
N VAL A 210 14.77 3.05 1.02
CA VAL A 210 13.83 2.15 1.69
C VAL A 210 14.29 0.73 1.48
N PHE A 211 14.45 -0.02 2.58
CA PHE A 211 14.72 -1.44 2.55
C PHE A 211 13.47 -2.22 2.92
N LEU A 212 13.07 -3.17 2.06
CA LEU A 212 11.96 -4.07 2.33
C LEU A 212 12.54 -5.44 2.67
N ILE A 213 12.11 -5.97 3.80
CA ILE A 213 12.57 -7.28 4.31
C ILE A 213 11.32 -8.17 4.44
N PRO A 214 11.10 -9.12 3.49
CA PRO A 214 10.01 -10.07 3.60
C PRO A 214 10.11 -10.89 4.89
N VAL A 215 8.95 -11.14 5.51
CA VAL A 215 8.85 -11.98 6.70
C VAL A 215 7.91 -13.15 6.47
N GLY A 216 8.06 -14.21 7.25
CA GLY A 216 7.33 -15.47 7.05
C GLY A 216 5.91 -15.49 7.63
N ARG A 217 5.43 -14.40 8.24
CA ARG A 217 4.12 -14.37 8.91
C ARG A 217 3.38 -13.07 8.68
N TRP A 218 2.07 -13.19 8.57
CA TRP A 218 1.12 -12.07 8.58
C TRP A 218 0.97 -11.51 9.99
N SER A 219 0.29 -10.37 10.12
CA SER A 219 0.05 -9.71 11.41
C SER A 219 -0.75 -10.57 12.41
N ASP A 220 -1.57 -11.48 11.93
CA ASP A 220 -2.34 -12.44 12.73
C ASP A 220 -1.54 -13.69 13.16
N GLY A 221 -0.24 -13.73 12.81
CA GLY A 221 0.67 -14.83 13.13
C GLY A 221 0.60 -16.02 12.17
N THR A 222 -0.32 -16.05 11.21
CA THR A 222 -0.39 -17.14 10.24
C THR A 222 0.76 -17.08 9.23
N PRO A 223 1.23 -18.24 8.70
CA PRO A 223 2.27 -18.27 7.68
C PRO A 223 1.88 -17.50 6.40
N SER A 224 2.85 -16.84 5.78
CA SER A 224 2.65 -16.06 4.53
C SER A 224 2.76 -16.92 3.27
N VAL A 225 3.29 -18.14 3.38
CA VAL A 225 3.35 -19.13 2.30
C VAL A 225 2.67 -20.40 2.83
N SER A 226 1.83 -21.03 2.03
CA SER A 226 1.41 -22.39 2.30
C SER A 226 2.64 -23.29 2.22
N GLU A 227 2.82 -24.21 3.16
CA GLU A 227 3.92 -25.21 3.17
C GLU A 227 3.81 -26.23 2.03
N GLU A 228 2.97 -25.99 1.04
CA GLU A 228 2.62 -26.90 -0.05
C GLU A 228 3.52 -26.77 -1.28
N HIS A 229 4.77 -26.45 -1.20
CA HIS A 229 5.74 -26.71 -2.31
C HIS A 229 7.16 -26.71 -1.76
N GLN A 230 7.54 -27.80 -1.06
CA GLN A 230 8.91 -28.28 -1.00
C GLN A 230 9.02 -29.60 -1.74
#